data_4a428e5e18e67c44b6de9a744b3dc0a5
#
_entry.id   4a428e5e18e67c44b6de9a744b3dc0a5
#
_cell.length_a   1.000
_cell.length_b   1.000
_cell.length_c   1.000
_cell.angle_alpha   90.00
_cell.angle_beta   90.00
_cell.angle_gamma   90.00
#
_symmetry.space_group_name_H-M   'P 1'
#
loop_
_entity.id
_entity.type
_entity.pdbx_description
1 polymer ?
#
loop_
_entity_poly.entity_id
_entity_poly.type
_entity_poly.pdbx_seq_one_letter_code
_entity_poly.pdbx_strand_id
1 'polypeptide(L)'
;MGVNYYAIRPLSEEEEENVIKSVKSKDYNTAKQILEKKTNPIHIGKASHGWKFLFDTNNEKYYELNKESINNFINSGVILQDESSKIITPTEFWVIVDELKNGKDNNTYYSTNFSQIDQAYTLLDERIPYQFKKYNPHYYEFYADGLRFSTNIDFC
;
A
#
# COMPACT_ATOMS: atom_id res chain seq x y z
N MET A 1 -16.22 6.52 5.05
CA MET A 1 -15.83 5.25 4.41
C MET A 1 -14.88 5.52 3.26
N GLY A 2 -14.04 4.58 2.93
CA GLY A 2 -13.07 4.73 1.88
C GLY A 2 -12.90 3.45 1.07
N VAL A 3 -12.09 3.54 0.03
CA VAL A 3 -11.81 2.42 -0.88
C VAL A 3 -10.33 2.05 -0.73
N ASN A 4 -10.07 0.79 -0.42
CA ASN A 4 -8.71 0.27 -0.36
C ASN A 4 -8.22 -0.16 -1.74
N TYR A 5 -6.92 0.06 -1.98
CA TYR A 5 -6.25 -0.29 -3.23
C TYR A 5 -5.13 -1.28 -2.98
N TYR A 6 -5.02 -2.23 -3.89
CA TYR A 6 -4.08 -3.35 -3.78
C TYR A 6 -3.31 -3.53 -5.08
N ALA A 7 -2.09 -4.05 -4.96
CA ALA A 7 -1.32 -4.56 -6.08
C ALA A 7 -1.23 -6.08 -5.97
N ILE A 8 -1.46 -6.77 -7.07
CA ILE A 8 -1.34 -8.22 -7.15
C ILE A 8 -0.23 -8.55 -8.12
N ARG A 9 0.72 -9.38 -7.68
CA ARG A 9 1.79 -9.88 -8.55
C ARG A 9 1.22 -11.03 -9.38
N PRO A 10 1.27 -10.95 -10.71
CA PRO A 10 0.77 -12.03 -11.55
C PRO A 10 1.67 -13.26 -11.40
N LEU A 11 1.10 -14.43 -11.69
CA LEU A 11 1.87 -15.67 -11.74
C LEU A 11 2.88 -15.62 -12.89
N SER A 12 4.05 -16.23 -12.71
CA SER A 12 4.96 -16.51 -13.80
C SER A 12 4.37 -17.60 -14.70
N GLU A 13 4.90 -17.76 -15.92
CA GLU A 13 4.46 -18.83 -16.83
C GLU A 13 4.59 -20.21 -16.18
N GLU A 14 5.69 -20.47 -15.48
CA GLU A 14 5.93 -21.72 -14.76
C GLU A 14 4.89 -21.95 -13.66
N GLU A 15 4.63 -20.92 -12.85
CA GLU A 15 3.63 -20.98 -11.79
C GLU A 15 2.23 -21.21 -12.34
N GLU A 16 1.88 -20.54 -13.44
CA GLU A 16 0.61 -20.71 -14.12
C GLU A 16 0.44 -22.15 -14.63
N GLU A 17 1.47 -22.71 -15.28
CA GLU A 17 1.47 -24.09 -15.74
C GLU A 17 1.27 -25.08 -14.58
N ASN A 18 1.94 -24.84 -13.45
CA ASN A 18 1.80 -25.67 -12.25
C ASN A 18 0.38 -25.62 -11.67
N VAL A 19 -0.24 -24.45 -11.66
CA VAL A 19 -1.63 -24.29 -11.22
C VAL A 19 -2.57 -25.08 -12.15
N ILE A 20 -2.43 -24.90 -13.46
CA ILE A 20 -3.26 -25.59 -14.45
C ILE A 20 -3.10 -27.10 -14.32
N LYS A 21 -1.88 -27.60 -14.20
CA LYS A 21 -1.59 -29.04 -14.01
C LYS A 21 -2.24 -29.58 -12.75
N SER A 22 -2.16 -28.84 -11.65
CA SER A 22 -2.76 -29.23 -10.38
C SER A 22 -4.28 -29.28 -10.47
N VAL A 23 -4.92 -28.32 -11.14
CA VAL A 23 -6.36 -28.30 -11.37
C VAL A 23 -6.80 -29.49 -12.22
N LYS A 24 -6.08 -29.80 -13.32
CA LYS A 24 -6.38 -30.92 -14.19
C LYS A 24 -6.26 -32.27 -13.49
N SER A 25 -5.31 -32.41 -12.56
CA SER A 25 -5.13 -33.61 -11.74
C SER A 25 -6.01 -33.66 -10.50
N LYS A 26 -6.88 -32.65 -10.34
CA LYS A 26 -7.78 -32.49 -9.19
C LYS A 26 -7.07 -32.28 -7.85
N ASP A 27 -5.81 -31.86 -7.89
CA ASP A 27 -5.05 -31.47 -6.70
C ASP A 27 -5.30 -29.98 -6.41
N TYR A 28 -6.51 -29.69 -5.95
CA TYR A 28 -6.95 -28.32 -5.67
C TYR A 28 -6.20 -27.66 -4.53
N ASN A 29 -5.69 -28.45 -3.58
CA ASN A 29 -4.89 -27.92 -2.46
C ASN A 29 -3.59 -27.29 -2.96
N THR A 30 -2.88 -27.98 -3.86
CA THR A 30 -1.64 -27.43 -4.44
C THR A 30 -1.93 -26.18 -5.26
N ALA A 31 -2.98 -26.19 -6.08
CA ALA A 31 -3.38 -25.02 -6.85
C ALA A 31 -3.69 -23.82 -5.94
N LYS A 32 -4.45 -24.05 -4.88
CA LYS A 32 -4.81 -23.02 -3.89
C LYS A 32 -3.59 -22.47 -3.18
N GLN A 33 -2.66 -23.32 -2.76
CA GLN A 33 -1.44 -22.88 -2.10
C GLN A 33 -0.58 -21.99 -2.99
N ILE A 34 -0.44 -22.34 -4.27
CA ILE A 34 0.31 -21.52 -5.22
C ILE A 34 -0.35 -20.15 -5.38
N LEU A 35 -1.67 -20.13 -5.59
CA LEU A 35 -2.42 -18.89 -5.77
C LEU A 35 -2.33 -17.99 -4.53
N GLU A 36 -2.56 -18.53 -3.34
CA GLU A 36 -2.50 -17.75 -2.10
C GLU A 36 -1.12 -17.20 -1.80
N LYS A 37 -0.08 -18.01 -2.02
CA LYS A 37 1.30 -17.61 -1.72
C LYS A 37 1.85 -16.60 -2.72
N LYS A 38 1.53 -16.76 -4.00
CA LYS A 38 2.15 -15.98 -5.09
C LYS A 38 1.36 -14.75 -5.50
N THR A 39 0.04 -14.76 -5.31
CA THR A 39 -0.84 -13.66 -5.70
C THR A 39 -1.47 -12.95 -4.52
N ASN A 40 -0.87 -13.06 -3.33
CA ASN A 40 -1.37 -12.37 -2.14
C ASN A 40 -1.40 -10.86 -2.37
N PRO A 41 -2.56 -10.20 -2.17
CA PRO A 41 -2.67 -8.77 -2.41
C PRO A 41 -1.76 -7.95 -1.51
N ILE A 42 -1.08 -6.96 -2.11
CA ILE A 42 -0.23 -6.01 -1.39
C ILE A 42 -1.04 -4.74 -1.22
N HIS A 43 -1.35 -4.36 0.00
CA HIS A 43 -2.12 -3.17 0.30
C HIS A 43 -1.29 -1.91 0.02
N ILE A 44 -1.75 -1.06 -0.89
CA ILE A 44 -1.06 0.19 -1.26
C ILE A 44 -1.53 1.34 -0.37
N GLY A 45 -2.83 1.46 -0.16
CA GLY A 45 -3.39 2.54 0.61
C GLY A 45 -4.90 2.65 0.47
N LYS A 46 -5.41 3.79 0.91
CA LYS A 46 -6.85 4.03 1.00
C LYS A 46 -7.21 5.43 0.52
N ALA A 47 -8.23 5.50 -0.33
CA ALA A 47 -8.86 6.75 -0.74
C ALA A 47 -10.16 6.94 0.06
N SER A 48 -10.27 8.06 0.78
CA SER A 48 -11.48 8.42 1.51
C SER A 48 -11.93 9.80 1.07
N HIS A 49 -13.22 9.96 0.80
CA HIS A 49 -13.76 11.24 0.34
C HIS A 49 -13.48 12.36 1.34
N GLY A 50 -12.91 13.45 0.85
CA GLY A 50 -12.55 14.60 1.69
C GLY A 50 -11.23 14.49 2.43
N TRP A 51 -10.52 13.36 2.30
CA TRP A 51 -9.22 13.12 2.93
C TRP A 51 -8.13 12.91 1.90
N LYS A 52 -6.91 13.33 2.21
CA LYS A 52 -5.76 13.00 1.35
C LYS A 52 -5.57 11.50 1.28
N PHE A 53 -5.13 10.99 0.13
CA PHE A 53 -4.85 9.57 -0.03
C PHE A 53 -3.84 9.12 1.03
N LEU A 54 -4.11 8.00 1.67
CA LEU A 54 -3.29 7.46 2.74
C LEU A 54 -2.55 6.21 2.26
N PHE A 55 -1.22 6.32 2.13
CA PHE A 55 -0.36 5.20 1.73
C PHE A 55 0.00 4.33 2.94
N ASP A 56 0.07 3.02 2.70
CA ASP A 56 0.49 2.04 3.69
C ASP A 56 2.02 1.94 3.72
N THR A 57 2.61 2.04 4.91
CA THR A 57 4.06 1.94 5.10
C THR A 57 4.56 0.51 5.28
N ASN A 58 3.68 -0.50 5.33
CA ASN A 58 4.06 -1.88 5.62
C ASN A 58 4.58 -2.64 4.39
N ASN A 59 4.99 -1.92 3.34
CA ASN A 59 5.41 -2.48 2.05
C ASN A 59 6.85 -2.15 1.70
N GLU A 60 7.71 -2.01 2.69
CA GLU A 60 9.13 -1.66 2.52
C GLU A 60 9.93 -2.64 1.65
N LYS A 61 9.41 -3.85 1.46
CA LYS A 61 9.99 -4.85 0.56
C LYS A 61 9.77 -4.51 -0.91
N TYR A 62 8.78 -3.69 -1.21
CA TYR A 62 8.32 -3.43 -2.57
C TYR A 62 8.62 -2.01 -3.04
N TYR A 63 8.57 -1.03 -2.15
CA TYR A 63 8.84 0.36 -2.51
C TYR A 63 9.31 1.17 -1.30
N GLU A 64 10.08 2.23 -1.59
CA GLU A 64 10.47 3.23 -0.62
C GLU A 64 9.38 4.30 -0.47
N LEU A 65 9.51 5.15 0.56
CA LEU A 65 8.52 6.18 0.90
C LEU A 65 8.69 7.43 0.02
N ASN A 66 8.62 7.24 -1.29
CA ASN A 66 8.66 8.34 -2.24
C ASN A 66 7.85 7.98 -3.50
N LYS A 67 7.43 9.02 -4.21
CA LYS A 67 6.56 8.88 -5.38
C LYS A 67 7.21 8.08 -6.50
N GLU A 68 8.50 8.29 -6.77
CA GLU A 68 9.23 7.59 -7.82
C GLU A 68 9.26 6.09 -7.58
N SER A 69 9.60 5.67 -6.36
CA SER A 69 9.66 4.26 -6.00
C SER A 69 8.29 3.59 -6.08
N ILE A 70 7.25 4.24 -5.57
CA ILE A 70 5.88 3.75 -5.67
C ILE A 70 5.44 3.64 -7.13
N ASN A 71 5.72 4.66 -7.93
CA ASN A 71 5.38 4.65 -9.36
C ASN A 71 6.11 3.52 -10.11
N ASN A 72 7.37 3.29 -9.81
CA ASN A 72 8.12 2.18 -10.40
C ASN A 72 7.50 0.83 -10.01
N PHE A 73 7.08 0.68 -8.77
CA PHE A 73 6.43 -0.54 -8.31
C PHE A 73 5.10 -0.79 -9.03
N ILE A 74 4.22 0.20 -9.10
CA ILE A 74 2.91 0.02 -9.74
C ILE A 74 3.01 -0.12 -11.27
N ASN A 75 4.16 0.24 -11.87
CA ASN A 75 4.44 0.02 -13.29
C ASN A 75 5.30 -1.23 -13.54
N SER A 76 5.56 -2.05 -12.52
CA SER A 76 6.44 -3.22 -12.64
C SER A 76 5.75 -4.48 -13.17
N GLY A 77 4.52 -4.36 -13.67
CA GLY A 77 3.74 -5.51 -14.15
C GLY A 77 2.74 -6.04 -13.13
N VAL A 78 2.59 -5.39 -11.99
CA VAL A 78 1.56 -5.75 -11.01
C VAL A 78 0.17 -5.35 -11.51
N ILE A 79 -0.85 -6.04 -11.02
CA ILE A 79 -2.25 -5.72 -11.31
C ILE A 79 -2.76 -4.82 -10.19
N LEU A 80 -3.11 -3.59 -10.52
CA LEU A 80 -3.74 -2.67 -9.56
C LEU A 80 -5.24 -2.89 -9.54
N GLN A 81 -5.80 -3.03 -8.35
CA GLN A 81 -7.24 -3.16 -8.19
C GLN A 81 -7.73 -2.53 -6.89
N ASP A 82 -8.99 -2.17 -6.86
CA ASP A 82 -9.66 -1.74 -5.64
C ASP A 82 -10.17 -2.94 -4.84
N GLU A 83 -10.76 -2.68 -3.68
CA GLU A 83 -11.31 -3.73 -2.80
C GLU A 83 -12.49 -4.48 -3.42
N SER A 84 -13.09 -3.96 -4.48
CA SER A 84 -14.14 -4.63 -5.26
C SER A 84 -13.58 -5.42 -6.44
N SER A 85 -12.27 -5.56 -6.52
CA SER A 85 -11.54 -6.22 -7.61
C SER A 85 -11.64 -5.51 -8.96
N LYS A 86 -12.01 -4.22 -8.97
CA LYS A 86 -11.96 -3.40 -10.17
C LYS A 86 -10.52 -3.07 -10.52
N ILE A 87 -10.08 -3.46 -11.71
CA ILE A 87 -8.72 -3.20 -12.19
C ILE A 87 -8.61 -1.75 -12.66
N ILE A 88 -7.54 -1.08 -12.26
CA ILE A 88 -7.23 0.28 -12.65
C ILE A 88 -5.81 0.35 -13.23
N THR A 89 -5.57 1.38 -14.05
CA THR A 89 -4.22 1.64 -14.57
C THR A 89 -3.40 2.45 -13.56
N PRO A 90 -2.05 2.45 -13.67
CA PRO A 90 -1.22 3.35 -12.88
C PRO A 90 -1.59 4.84 -13.05
N THR A 91 -1.95 5.24 -14.26
CA THR A 91 -2.40 6.62 -14.53
C THR A 91 -3.67 6.95 -13.76
N GLU A 92 -4.67 6.06 -13.79
CA GLU A 92 -5.91 6.23 -13.03
C GLU A 92 -5.64 6.28 -11.53
N PHE A 93 -4.71 5.47 -11.03
CA PHE A 93 -4.32 5.49 -9.62
C PHE A 93 -3.79 6.87 -9.20
N TRP A 94 -2.86 7.44 -9.97
CA TRP A 94 -2.31 8.76 -9.64
C TRP A 94 -3.32 9.88 -9.78
N VAL A 95 -4.30 9.76 -10.68
CA VAL A 95 -5.42 10.71 -10.76
C VAL A 95 -6.23 10.69 -9.46
N ILE A 96 -6.50 9.51 -8.90
CA ILE A 96 -7.22 9.37 -7.63
C ILE A 96 -6.44 10.05 -6.50
N VAL A 97 -5.13 9.82 -6.41
CA VAL A 97 -4.26 10.45 -5.40
C VAL A 97 -4.29 11.97 -5.55
N ASP A 98 -4.17 12.47 -6.78
CA ASP A 98 -4.14 13.92 -7.07
C ASP A 98 -5.47 14.60 -6.77
N GLU A 99 -6.59 13.97 -7.07
CA GLU A 99 -7.91 14.50 -6.76
C GLU A 99 -8.13 14.74 -5.26
N LEU A 100 -7.44 13.99 -4.42
CA LEU A 100 -7.53 14.08 -2.96
C LEU A 100 -6.44 14.97 -2.33
N LYS A 101 -5.59 15.60 -3.13
CA LYS A 101 -4.42 16.35 -2.63
C LYS A 101 -4.75 17.51 -1.67
N ASN A 102 -5.94 18.08 -1.76
CA ASN A 102 -6.40 19.17 -0.91
C ASN A 102 -7.32 18.69 0.23
N GLY A 103 -7.38 17.39 0.45
CA GLY A 103 -8.19 16.79 1.50
C GLY A 103 -7.61 17.02 2.90
N LYS A 104 -8.33 16.52 3.89
CA LYS A 104 -7.94 16.60 5.31
C LYS A 104 -6.83 15.62 5.64
N ASP A 105 -6.15 15.87 6.75
CA ASP A 105 -5.22 14.94 7.39
C ASP A 105 -5.33 15.04 8.91
N ASN A 106 -4.73 14.08 9.62
CA ASN A 106 -4.79 14.02 11.09
C ASN A 106 -3.42 14.32 11.70
N ASN A 107 -3.16 15.57 12.09
CA ASN A 107 -1.92 15.96 12.79
C ASN A 107 -0.67 15.37 12.10
N THR A 108 -0.59 15.54 10.80
CA THR A 108 0.46 14.95 9.97
C THR A 108 1.77 15.73 10.12
N TYR A 109 2.87 15.00 10.29
CA TYR A 109 4.19 15.57 10.44
C TYR A 109 4.93 15.54 9.11
N TYR A 110 5.60 16.66 8.78
CA TYR A 110 6.31 16.81 7.51
C TYR A 110 7.73 16.25 7.59
N SER A 111 8.10 15.49 6.57
CA SER A 111 9.50 15.16 6.30
C SER A 111 9.67 14.90 4.80
N THR A 112 10.82 15.27 4.27
CA THR A 112 11.15 15.06 2.86
C THR A 112 12.21 13.98 2.65
N ASN A 113 12.80 13.46 3.73
CA ASN A 113 13.98 12.62 3.67
C ASN A 113 13.78 11.18 4.13
N PHE A 114 12.54 10.73 4.29
CA PHE A 114 12.27 9.34 4.65
C PHE A 114 12.33 8.46 3.39
N SER A 115 13.33 7.61 3.30
CA SER A 115 13.38 6.58 2.27
C SER A 115 12.90 5.23 2.81
N GLN A 116 13.09 5.00 4.10
CA GLN A 116 12.75 3.75 4.78
C GLN A 116 11.91 4.01 6.02
N ILE A 117 11.10 3.02 6.38
CA ILE A 117 10.20 3.13 7.51
C ILE A 117 10.94 3.29 8.84
N ASP A 118 12.10 2.65 9.01
CA ASP A 118 12.89 2.77 10.25
C ASP A 118 13.35 4.20 10.49
N GLN A 119 13.75 4.92 9.44
CA GLN A 119 14.09 6.33 9.54
C GLN A 119 12.88 7.17 9.93
N ALA A 120 11.73 6.86 9.35
CA ALA A 120 10.47 7.53 9.67
C ALA A 120 10.10 7.33 11.14
N TYR A 121 10.15 6.11 11.65
CA TYR A 121 9.88 5.82 13.06
C TYR A 121 10.80 6.60 14.01
N THR A 122 12.10 6.60 13.73
CA THR A 122 13.08 7.28 14.60
C THR A 122 12.80 8.77 14.67
N LEU A 123 12.63 9.43 13.52
CA LEU A 123 12.40 10.89 13.49
C LEU A 123 11.01 11.26 14.02
N LEU A 124 10.00 10.48 13.74
CA LEU A 124 8.65 10.73 14.24
C LEU A 124 8.56 10.57 15.76
N ASP A 125 9.27 9.60 16.33
CA ASP A 125 9.27 9.37 17.76
C ASP A 125 9.78 10.59 18.53
N GLU A 126 10.74 11.31 17.96
CA GLU A 126 11.28 12.55 18.53
C GLU A 126 10.33 13.74 18.34
N ARG A 127 9.52 13.78 17.27
CA ARG A 127 8.69 14.91 16.89
C ARG A 127 7.25 14.84 17.38
N ILE A 128 6.75 13.64 17.66
CA ILE A 128 5.35 13.45 18.04
C ILE A 128 5.11 14.04 19.45
N PRO A 129 4.13 14.94 19.61
CA PRO A 129 3.78 15.46 20.93
C PRO A 129 3.39 14.37 21.91
N TYR A 130 3.75 14.55 23.17
CA TYR A 130 3.44 13.59 24.23
C TYR A 130 1.95 13.25 24.31
N GLN A 131 1.08 14.24 24.14
CA GLN A 131 -0.37 14.02 24.17
C GLN A 131 -0.83 13.08 23.08
N PHE A 132 -0.26 13.20 21.87
CA PHE A 132 -0.58 12.31 20.75
C PHE A 132 -0.12 10.88 21.05
N LYS A 133 1.10 10.70 21.54
CA LYS A 133 1.63 9.38 21.93
C LYS A 133 0.76 8.72 23.00
N LYS A 134 0.25 9.50 23.95
CA LYS A 134 -0.60 9.01 25.04
C LYS A 134 -1.91 8.43 24.53
N TYR A 135 -2.56 9.09 23.57
CA TYR A 135 -3.88 8.68 23.07
C TYR A 135 -3.80 7.73 21.87
N ASN A 136 -2.72 7.80 21.09
CA ASN A 136 -2.53 7.01 19.86
C ASN A 136 -1.11 6.44 19.81
N PRO A 137 -0.73 5.54 20.75
CA PRO A 137 0.66 5.10 20.86
C PRO A 137 1.17 4.29 19.65
N HIS A 138 0.27 3.76 18.84
CA HIS A 138 0.61 2.92 17.69
C HIS A 138 0.20 3.51 16.34
N TYR A 139 -0.23 4.76 16.33
CA TYR A 139 -0.69 5.42 15.11
C TYR A 139 0.21 6.62 14.80
N TYR A 140 0.95 6.51 13.72
CA TYR A 140 1.75 7.60 13.19
C TYR A 140 1.33 7.93 11.76
N GLU A 141 1.04 9.19 11.52
CA GLU A 141 0.71 9.71 10.21
C GLU A 141 1.71 10.80 9.87
N PHE A 142 2.30 10.75 8.67
CA PHE A 142 3.36 11.68 8.27
C PHE A 142 3.40 11.87 6.77
N TYR A 143 4.11 12.92 6.33
CA TYR A 143 4.42 13.17 4.93
C TYR A 143 5.85 12.75 4.60
N ALA A 144 6.01 12.10 3.46
CA ALA A 144 7.29 11.87 2.81
C ALA A 144 7.12 12.12 1.33
N ASP A 145 8.00 12.91 0.73
CA ASP A 145 7.92 13.28 -0.69
C ASP A 145 6.54 13.83 -1.11
N GLY A 146 5.90 14.58 -0.23
CA GLY A 146 4.58 15.15 -0.47
C GLY A 146 3.41 14.17 -0.40
N LEU A 147 3.65 12.91 -0.10
CA LEU A 147 2.64 11.87 0.05
C LEU A 147 2.33 11.62 1.52
N ARG A 148 1.06 11.33 1.82
CA ARG A 148 0.59 11.04 3.17
C ARG A 148 0.71 9.55 3.46
N PHE A 149 1.45 9.19 4.50
CA PHE A 149 1.66 7.81 4.93
C PHE A 149 1.11 7.55 6.32
N SER A 150 0.76 6.31 6.60
CA SER A 150 0.40 5.87 7.93
C SER A 150 1.12 4.59 8.29
N THR A 151 1.55 4.51 9.55
CA THR A 151 2.13 3.31 10.14
C THR A 151 1.07 2.42 10.80
N ASN A 152 -0.19 2.87 10.81
CA ASN A 152 -1.28 2.06 11.32
C ASN A 152 -1.56 0.92 10.35
N ILE A 153 -1.51 -0.30 10.85
CA ILE A 153 -1.79 -1.50 10.07
C ILE A 153 -3.29 -1.69 9.79
N ASP A 154 -4.13 -0.94 10.47
CA ASP A 154 -5.58 -1.10 10.41
C ASP A 154 -6.20 0.01 9.57
N PHE A 155 -6.26 -0.22 8.26
CA PHE A 155 -6.82 0.71 7.28
C PHE A 155 -8.35 0.56 7.11
N CYS A 156 -9.01 0.26 8.16
CA CYS A 156 -10.48 0.09 8.16
C CYS A 156 -11.25 1.35 7.81
#